data_4c1df91d83c5be2521a0450dbbb5a85c
#
_entry.id   4c1df91d83c5be2521a0450dbbb5a85c
#
_cell.length_a   1.000
_cell.length_b   1.000
_cell.length_c   1.000
_cell.angle_alpha   90.00
_cell.angle_beta   90.00
_cell.angle_gamma   90.00
#
_symmetry.space_group_name_H-M   'P 1'
#
loop_
_entity.id
_entity.type
_entity.pdbx_description
1 polymer ?
#
loop_
_entity_poly.entity_id
_entity_poly.type
_entity_poly.pdbx_seq_one_letter_code
_entity_poly.pdbx_strand_id
1 'polypeptide(L)'
;MCLTNFEKITPQEDIICYKLFKIDPTVCDSGMWSPFHSKSWKIEKMETLKRNAPTVYSSYYNGCKKQIIQGGAYHSYQNIADIPVEFLLRPEIVVCKCIIPKSSKYVYSGCNNDNKSSKGYASQKLKPVEFVHVDKRMLYAKCLCTL
;
A
#
# COMPACT_ATOMS: atom_id res chain seq x y z
N MET A 1 0.90 -4.01 -6.09
CA MET A 1 2.04 -4.37 -5.22
C MET A 1 1.80 -5.76 -4.66
N CYS A 2 2.75 -6.65 -4.85
CA CYS A 2 2.73 -7.97 -4.24
C CYS A 2 3.82 -8.04 -3.17
N LEU A 3 3.41 -8.24 -1.94
CA LEU A 3 4.32 -8.40 -0.81
C LEU A 3 4.60 -9.88 -0.56
N THR A 4 5.82 -10.20 -0.21
CA THR A 4 6.26 -11.55 0.13
C THR A 4 7.10 -11.54 1.40
N ASN A 5 7.21 -12.69 2.07
CA ASN A 5 7.98 -12.87 3.30
C ASN A 5 7.48 -11.96 4.43
N PHE A 6 6.29 -12.26 4.93
CA PHE A 6 5.61 -11.46 5.94
C PHE A 6 6.01 -11.83 7.35
N GLU A 7 6.13 -10.80 8.19
CA GLU A 7 6.15 -10.95 9.62
C GLU A 7 4.77 -10.61 10.20
N LYS A 8 4.27 -11.45 11.08
CA LYS A 8 3.05 -11.17 11.84
C LYS A 8 3.44 -10.39 13.08
N ILE A 9 2.99 -9.15 13.15
CA ILE A 9 3.24 -8.26 14.27
C ILE A 9 1.88 -7.90 14.88
N THR A 10 1.78 -8.02 16.21
CA THR A 10 0.60 -7.52 16.92
C THR A 10 0.74 -6.01 17.09
N PRO A 11 -0.22 -5.20 16.59
CA PRO A 11 -0.11 -3.75 16.68
C PRO A 11 -0.32 -3.31 18.15
N GLN A 12 0.66 -2.59 18.68
CA GLN A 12 0.59 -1.99 20.02
C GLN A 12 0.11 -0.54 19.95
N GLU A 13 0.24 0.09 18.80
CA GLU A 13 -0.18 1.47 18.54
C GLU A 13 -0.61 1.62 17.08
N ASP A 14 -1.21 2.75 16.75
CA ASP A 14 -1.57 3.07 15.38
C ASP A 14 -0.30 3.21 14.52
N ILE A 15 -0.36 2.66 13.30
CA ILE A 15 0.74 2.68 12.35
C ILE A 15 0.45 3.70 11.26
N ILE A 16 1.39 4.63 11.05
CA ILE A 16 1.35 5.56 9.92
C ILE A 16 1.92 4.86 8.70
N CYS A 17 1.20 4.92 7.59
CA CYS A 17 1.59 4.33 6.32
C CYS A 17 1.11 5.21 5.15
N TYR A 18 1.44 4.81 3.93
CA TYR A 18 1.13 5.59 2.73
C TYR A 18 0.50 4.71 1.67
N LYS A 19 -0.52 5.23 1.02
CA LYS A 19 -1.23 4.52 -0.04
C LYS A 19 -1.42 5.40 -1.25
N LEU A 20 -1.37 4.78 -2.43
CA LEU A 20 -1.64 5.44 -3.69
C LEU A 20 -3.14 5.44 -4.00
N PHE A 21 -3.64 6.56 -4.48
CA PHE A 21 -5.00 6.69 -5.00
C PHE A 21 -4.99 7.37 -6.36
N LYS A 22 -5.94 6.99 -7.17
CA LYS A 22 -6.26 7.70 -8.40
C LYS A 22 -7.38 8.69 -8.09
N ILE A 23 -7.21 9.93 -8.51
CA ILE A 23 -8.24 10.95 -8.38
C ILE A 23 -9.01 11.04 -9.69
N ASP A 24 -10.28 10.67 -9.64
CA ASP A 24 -11.18 10.75 -10.77
C ASP A 24 -12.61 11.00 -10.27
N PRO A 25 -13.07 12.25 -10.23
CA PRO A 25 -14.39 12.59 -9.71
C PRO A 25 -15.54 12.03 -10.56
N THR A 26 -15.26 11.56 -11.77
CA THR A 26 -16.29 10.95 -12.64
C THR A 26 -16.58 9.49 -12.30
N VAL A 27 -15.69 8.82 -11.54
CA VAL A 27 -15.79 7.39 -11.25
C VAL A 27 -16.58 7.12 -9.98
N CYS A 28 -16.45 7.98 -8.98
CA CYS A 28 -17.15 7.84 -7.71
C CYS A 28 -17.35 9.20 -7.03
N ASP A 29 -18.30 9.28 -6.10
CA ASP A 29 -18.68 10.52 -5.42
C ASP A 29 -17.52 11.15 -4.62
N SER A 30 -16.65 10.33 -4.02
CA SER A 30 -15.49 10.81 -3.27
C SER A 30 -14.33 11.26 -4.17
N GLY A 31 -14.32 10.87 -5.45
CA GLY A 31 -13.22 11.11 -6.38
C GLY A 31 -11.94 10.33 -6.09
N MET A 32 -11.89 9.54 -5.03
CA MET A 32 -10.74 8.73 -4.64
C MET A 32 -10.98 7.27 -5.04
N TRP A 33 -10.04 6.72 -5.77
CA TRP A 33 -10.15 5.37 -6.32
C TRP A 33 -8.86 4.58 -6.10
N SER A 34 -8.99 3.34 -5.70
CA SER A 34 -7.83 2.44 -5.57
C SER A 34 -7.31 2.08 -6.97
N PRO A 35 -6.02 2.35 -7.31
CA PRO A 35 -5.52 2.16 -8.68
C PRO A 35 -5.55 0.72 -9.17
N PHE A 36 -5.46 -0.25 -8.26
CA PHE A 36 -5.34 -1.67 -8.59
C PHE A 36 -6.59 -2.50 -8.28
N HIS A 37 -7.55 -1.89 -7.56
CA HIS A 37 -8.81 -2.53 -7.19
C HIS A 37 -9.93 -1.52 -7.30
N SER A 38 -11.03 -1.93 -7.89
CA SER A 38 -12.21 -1.10 -8.08
C SER A 38 -12.90 -0.80 -6.76
N LYS A 39 -12.32 0.08 -5.96
CA LYS A 39 -12.86 0.49 -4.66
C LYS A 39 -12.75 1.99 -4.50
N SER A 40 -13.86 2.63 -4.12
CA SER A 40 -13.86 4.03 -3.74
C SER A 40 -13.43 4.20 -2.27
N TRP A 41 -12.77 5.30 -1.99
CA TRP A 41 -12.26 5.65 -0.67
C TRP A 41 -12.68 7.07 -0.29
N LYS A 42 -12.63 7.38 0.99
CA LYS A 42 -12.93 8.71 1.50
C LYS A 42 -11.97 9.06 2.62
N ILE A 43 -11.50 10.33 2.61
CA ILE A 43 -10.65 10.85 3.70
C ILE A 43 -11.41 10.77 5.02
N GLU A 44 -10.71 10.40 6.09
CA GLU A 44 -11.20 10.22 7.46
C GLU A 44 -12.19 9.06 7.64
N LYS A 45 -12.47 8.29 6.60
CA LYS A 45 -13.34 7.12 6.71
C LYS A 45 -12.51 5.85 6.87
N MET A 46 -12.71 5.13 7.98
CA MET A 46 -12.12 3.81 8.21
C MET A 46 -12.78 2.77 7.32
N GLU A 47 -11.96 2.06 6.54
CA GLU A 47 -12.39 0.87 5.81
C GLU A 47 -11.98 -0.39 6.56
N THR A 48 -12.90 -1.33 6.64
CA THR A 48 -12.68 -2.61 7.31
C THR A 48 -13.11 -3.76 6.41
N LEU A 49 -12.23 -4.74 6.24
CA LEU A 49 -12.57 -5.97 5.52
C LEU A 49 -13.49 -6.84 6.37
N LYS A 50 -14.47 -7.45 5.72
CA LYS A 50 -15.42 -8.37 6.37
C LYS A 50 -14.77 -9.71 6.74
N ARG A 51 -13.63 -10.03 6.15
CA ARG A 51 -12.91 -11.29 6.38
C ARG A 51 -11.89 -11.14 7.51
N ASN A 52 -11.49 -12.26 8.10
CA ASN A 52 -10.29 -12.31 8.95
C ASN A 52 -9.03 -12.21 8.09
N ALA A 53 -8.83 -11.06 7.47
CA ALA A 53 -7.66 -10.72 6.68
C ALA A 53 -6.68 -9.90 7.53
N PRO A 54 -5.39 -9.92 7.22
CA PRO A 54 -4.77 -10.66 6.12
C PRO A 54 -4.55 -12.14 6.43
N THR A 55 -4.72 -12.99 5.44
CA THR A 55 -4.41 -14.41 5.53
C THR A 55 -3.10 -14.67 4.77
N VAL A 56 -2.12 -15.22 5.45
CA VAL A 56 -0.83 -15.58 4.88
C VAL A 56 -0.81 -17.07 4.60
N TYR A 57 -0.43 -17.45 3.40
CA TYR A 57 -0.21 -18.85 3.06
C TYR A 57 1.17 -19.06 2.41
N SER A 58 1.67 -20.30 2.51
CA SER A 58 2.93 -20.67 1.88
C SER A 58 2.68 -21.19 0.48
N SER A 59 3.46 -20.73 -0.48
CA SER A 59 3.47 -21.22 -1.85
C SER A 59 4.89 -21.59 -2.27
N TYR A 60 5.01 -22.56 -3.19
CA TYR A 60 6.28 -22.93 -3.78
C TYR A 60 6.35 -22.41 -5.20
N TYR A 61 7.42 -21.69 -5.51
CA TYR A 61 7.71 -21.21 -6.84
C TYR A 61 9.19 -21.48 -7.15
N ASN A 62 9.45 -22.18 -8.24
CA ASN A 62 10.83 -22.61 -8.63
C ASN A 62 11.61 -23.26 -7.48
N GLY A 63 10.94 -24.12 -6.68
CA GLY A 63 11.56 -24.82 -5.55
C GLY A 63 11.78 -23.97 -4.30
N CYS A 64 11.46 -22.69 -4.33
CA CYS A 64 11.56 -21.79 -3.18
C CYS A 64 10.22 -21.60 -2.49
N LYS A 65 10.19 -21.79 -1.18
CA LYS A 65 9.02 -21.50 -0.35
C LYS A 65 8.86 -19.98 -0.17
N LYS A 66 7.70 -19.46 -0.59
CA LYS A 66 7.34 -18.04 -0.39
C LYS A 66 6.07 -17.92 0.43
N GLN A 67 6.01 -16.94 1.31
CA GLN A 67 4.80 -16.58 2.00
C GLN A 67 4.09 -15.48 1.19
N ILE A 68 2.83 -15.69 0.91
CA ILE A 68 2.02 -14.80 0.07
C ILE A 68 0.74 -14.46 0.81
N ILE A 69 0.24 -13.22 0.66
CA ILE A 69 -1.08 -12.85 1.14
C ILE A 69 -2.13 -13.32 0.16
N GLN A 70 -3.07 -14.09 0.66
CA GLN A 70 -4.30 -14.39 -0.08
C GLN A 70 -5.18 -13.14 -0.09
N GLY A 71 -5.67 -12.77 -1.27
CA GLY A 71 -6.30 -11.50 -1.57
C GLY A 71 -7.33 -10.96 -0.59
N GLY A 72 -7.54 -9.66 -0.63
CA GLY A 72 -8.52 -8.94 0.15
C GLY A 72 -7.95 -8.05 1.26
N ALA A 73 -6.64 -8.03 1.49
CA ALA A 73 -6.03 -7.09 2.43
C ALA A 73 -5.80 -5.72 1.80
N TYR A 74 -5.81 -4.67 2.62
CA TYR A 74 -5.45 -3.32 2.19
C TYR A 74 -3.93 -3.17 2.21
N HIS A 75 -3.34 -2.94 1.04
CA HIS A 75 -1.90 -2.75 0.89
C HIS A 75 -1.52 -1.29 1.05
N SER A 76 -0.42 -1.05 1.76
CA SER A 76 0.15 0.28 1.96
C SER A 76 1.67 0.19 2.08
N TYR A 77 2.35 1.31 1.87
CA TYR A 77 3.81 1.42 1.98
C TYR A 77 4.20 1.97 3.35
N GLN A 78 5.32 1.53 3.87
CA GLN A 78 5.85 2.03 5.15
C GLN A 78 6.26 3.50 5.06
N ASN A 79 6.95 3.88 3.98
CA ASN A 79 7.41 5.25 3.72
C ASN A 79 7.15 5.63 2.27
N ILE A 80 7.13 6.91 1.98
CA ILE A 80 7.01 7.41 0.60
C ILE A 80 8.17 6.91 -0.26
N ALA A 81 9.38 6.80 0.31
CA ALA A 81 10.56 6.28 -0.37
C ALA A 81 10.42 4.81 -0.82
N ASP A 82 9.52 4.06 -0.22
CA ASP A 82 9.24 2.66 -0.61
C ASP A 82 8.32 2.56 -1.83
N ILE A 83 7.68 3.64 -2.23
CA ILE A 83 6.78 3.66 -3.39
C ILE A 83 7.61 3.66 -4.67
N PRO A 84 7.34 2.74 -5.61
CA PRO A 84 8.03 2.75 -6.91
C PRO A 84 7.86 4.09 -7.63
N VAL A 85 8.96 4.64 -8.14
CA VAL A 85 8.99 5.96 -8.79
C VAL A 85 8.05 6.02 -9.99
N GLU A 86 7.95 4.95 -10.74
CA GLU A 86 7.07 4.86 -11.90
C GLU A 86 5.59 5.14 -11.57
N PHE A 87 5.14 4.81 -10.35
CA PHE A 87 3.79 5.14 -9.91
C PHE A 87 3.68 6.60 -9.49
N LEU A 88 4.69 7.14 -8.82
CA LEU A 88 4.69 8.53 -8.37
C LEU A 88 4.73 9.53 -9.54
N LEU A 89 5.25 9.13 -10.69
CA LEU A 89 5.33 9.99 -11.88
C LEU A 89 4.02 10.10 -12.65
N ARG A 90 3.04 9.26 -12.38
CA ARG A 90 1.73 9.32 -13.03
C ARG A 90 0.95 10.53 -12.51
N PRO A 91 0.45 11.42 -13.40
CA PRO A 91 -0.24 12.65 -12.98
C PRO A 91 -1.56 12.40 -12.25
N GLU A 92 -2.24 11.28 -12.55
CA GLU A 92 -3.50 10.91 -11.90
C GLU A 92 -3.34 10.28 -10.53
N ILE A 93 -2.11 9.88 -10.17
CA ILE A 93 -1.81 9.22 -8.90
C ILE A 93 -1.43 10.25 -7.84
N VAL A 94 -2.04 10.12 -6.69
CA VAL A 94 -1.72 10.90 -5.48
C VAL A 94 -1.31 9.98 -4.34
N VAL A 95 -0.49 10.49 -3.44
CA VAL A 95 -0.10 9.80 -2.22
C VAL A 95 -0.96 10.31 -1.08
N CYS A 96 -1.48 9.38 -0.30
CA CYS A 96 -2.24 9.69 0.90
C CYS A 96 -1.57 9.08 2.13
N LYS A 97 -1.42 9.87 3.17
CA LYS A 97 -1.06 9.38 4.49
C LYS A 97 -2.26 8.64 5.08
N CYS A 98 -2.03 7.43 5.55
CA CYS A 98 -3.05 6.56 6.11
C CYS A 98 -2.66 6.07 7.49
N ILE A 99 -3.63 5.56 8.22
CA ILE A 99 -3.43 4.95 9.53
C ILE A 99 -3.97 3.52 9.51
N ILE A 100 -3.14 2.57 9.94
CA ILE A 100 -3.57 1.24 10.34
C ILE A 100 -3.83 1.31 11.84
N PRO A 101 -5.08 1.19 12.32
CA PRO A 101 -5.38 1.31 13.74
C PRO A 101 -4.85 0.12 14.53
N LYS A 102 -4.51 0.32 15.78
CA LYS A 102 -4.01 -0.75 16.68
C LYS A 102 -4.97 -1.94 16.80
N SER A 103 -6.25 -1.74 16.50
CA SER A 103 -7.26 -2.80 16.48
C SER A 103 -7.22 -3.66 15.22
N SER A 104 -6.45 -3.27 14.21
CA SER A 104 -6.36 -3.99 12.93
C SER A 104 -5.41 -5.16 13.02
N LYS A 105 -5.79 -6.27 12.40
CA LYS A 105 -4.83 -7.31 12.04
C LYS A 105 -4.00 -6.82 10.87
N TYR A 106 -2.69 -7.03 10.90
CA TYR A 106 -1.82 -6.68 9.78
C TYR A 106 -0.61 -7.60 9.69
N VAL A 107 0.01 -7.59 8.55
CA VAL A 107 1.32 -8.19 8.30
C VAL A 107 2.25 -7.16 7.67
N TYR A 108 3.53 -7.29 7.96
CA TYR A 108 4.58 -6.42 7.43
C TYR A 108 5.51 -7.22 6.53
N SER A 109 5.96 -6.60 5.45
CA SER A 109 7.00 -7.15 4.59
C SER A 109 8.07 -6.10 4.30
N GLY A 110 9.33 -6.49 4.49
CA GLY A 110 10.49 -5.67 4.17
C GLY A 110 10.97 -5.79 2.72
N CYS A 111 10.32 -6.64 1.90
CA CYS A 111 10.69 -6.84 0.50
C CYS A 111 9.47 -7.15 -0.37
N ASN A 112 9.62 -6.98 -1.67
CA ASN A 112 8.63 -7.37 -2.65
C ASN A 112 9.10 -8.56 -3.50
N ASN A 113 8.24 -9.03 -4.42
CA ASN A 113 8.52 -10.17 -5.30
C ASN A 113 9.77 -10.01 -6.18
N ASP A 114 10.19 -8.78 -6.45
CA ASP A 114 11.28 -8.46 -7.39
C ASP A 114 12.63 -8.25 -6.69
N ASN A 115 12.77 -8.69 -5.44
CA ASN A 115 13.96 -8.47 -4.60
C ASN A 115 14.32 -6.99 -4.41
N LYS A 116 13.44 -6.07 -4.76
CA LYS A 116 13.57 -4.65 -4.44
C LYS A 116 13.06 -4.43 -3.03
N SER A 117 13.80 -3.70 -2.23
CA SER A 117 13.38 -3.35 -0.86
C SER A 117 12.23 -2.34 -0.91
N SER A 118 11.02 -2.84 -0.98
CA SER A 118 9.80 -2.03 -0.88
C SER A 118 9.06 -2.46 0.36
N LYS A 119 9.26 -1.72 1.44
CA LYS A 119 8.66 -2.03 2.74
C LYS A 119 7.19 -1.64 2.75
N GLY A 120 6.35 -2.52 3.27
CA GLY A 120 4.93 -2.26 3.28
C GLY A 120 4.13 -3.16 4.20
N TYR A 121 2.84 -2.86 4.25
CA TYR A 121 1.86 -3.56 5.07
C TYR A 121 0.71 -4.09 4.25
N ALA A 122 0.11 -5.14 4.76
CA ALA A 122 -1.22 -5.55 4.34
C ALA A 122 -2.08 -5.66 5.60
N SER A 123 -3.19 -4.94 5.63
CA SER A 123 -4.00 -4.78 6.82
C SER A 123 -5.48 -5.05 6.58
N GLN A 124 -6.18 -5.41 7.67
CA GLN A 124 -7.63 -5.58 7.68
C GLN A 124 -8.36 -4.25 7.68
N LYS A 125 -7.80 -3.24 8.36
CA LYS A 125 -8.38 -1.89 8.48
C LYS A 125 -7.38 -0.86 7.98
N LEU A 126 -7.89 0.19 7.34
CA LEU A 126 -7.09 1.29 6.86
C LEU A 126 -7.95 2.56 6.80
N LYS A 127 -7.39 3.68 7.29
CA LYS A 127 -8.05 4.97 7.24
C LYS A 127 -7.17 5.98 6.52
N PRO A 128 -7.58 6.51 5.35
CA PRO A 128 -6.92 7.65 4.73
C PRO A 128 -7.10 8.90 5.60
N VAL A 129 -6.03 9.65 5.81
CA VAL A 129 -6.06 10.84 6.69
C VAL A 129 -5.92 12.13 5.89
N GLU A 130 -4.87 12.22 5.07
CA GLU A 130 -4.58 13.44 4.32
C GLU A 130 -3.74 13.15 3.07
N PHE A 131 -3.87 14.00 2.06
CA PHE A 131 -3.00 13.94 0.90
C PHE A 131 -1.62 14.48 1.24
N VAL A 132 -0.59 13.86 0.65
CA VAL A 132 0.80 14.25 0.81
C VAL A 132 1.31 14.79 -0.52
N HIS A 133 1.89 15.99 -0.48
CA HIS A 133 2.56 16.54 -1.66
C HIS A 133 3.89 15.86 -1.90
N VAL A 134 4.10 15.40 -3.15
CA VAL A 134 5.37 14.83 -3.61
C VAL A 134 5.90 15.71 -4.74
N ASP A 135 7.13 16.21 -4.62
CA ASP A 135 7.75 17.00 -5.67
C ASP A 135 8.21 16.10 -6.83
N LYS A 136 7.36 16.01 -7.85
CA LYS A 136 7.61 15.16 -9.02
C LYS A 136 8.83 15.60 -9.84
N ARG A 137 9.23 16.86 -9.75
CA ARG A 137 10.42 17.35 -10.47
C ARG A 137 11.69 16.71 -9.95
N MET A 138 11.79 16.52 -8.63
CA MET A 138 12.93 15.83 -8.01
C MET A 138 12.97 14.35 -8.43
N LEU A 139 11.83 13.72 -8.60
CA LEU A 139 11.74 12.33 -9.07
C LEU A 139 12.21 12.17 -10.51
N TYR A 140 11.84 13.10 -11.40
CA TYR A 140 12.33 13.10 -12.78
C TYR A 140 13.85 13.27 -12.84
N ALA A 141 14.41 14.17 -12.04
CA ALA A 141 15.86 14.36 -11.95
C ALA A 141 16.58 13.07 -11.52
N LYS A 142 16.06 12.37 -10.51
CA LYS A 142 16.61 11.08 -10.08
C LYS A 142 16.52 10.01 -11.17
N CYS A 143 15.42 9.92 -11.90
CA CYS A 143 15.27 8.98 -13.00
C CYS A 143 16.29 9.23 -14.12
N LEU A 144 16.53 10.49 -14.46
CA LEU A 144 17.54 10.86 -15.48
C LEU A 144 18.96 10.53 -15.04
N CYS A 145 19.27 10.62 -13.76
CA CYS A 145 20.60 10.28 -13.22
C CYS A 145 20.87 8.77 -13.18
N THR A 146 19.84 7.94 -13.25
CA THR A 146 19.97 6.47 -13.21
C THR A 146 19.97 5.81 -14.60
N LEU A 147 19.76 6.60 -15.63
CA LEU A 147 19.92 6.17 -17.02
C LEU A 147 21.40 6.28 -17.41
#